data_2710aa16446e647d94f9d3040965809a
#
_entry.id   2710aa16446e647d94f9d3040965809a
#
_cell.length_a   1.000
_cell.length_b   1.000
_cell.length_c   1.000
_cell.angle_alpha   90.00
_cell.angle_beta   90.00
_cell.angle_gamma   90.00
#
_symmetry.space_group_name_H-M   'P 1'
#
loop_
_entity.id
_entity.type
_entity.pdbx_description
1 polymer ?
#
loop_
_entity_poly.entity_id
_entity_poly.type
_entity_poly.pdbx_seq_one_letter_code
_entity_poly.pdbx_strand_id
1 'polypeptide(L)'
;MYIEKLRNFIEDFFLSGPVPANTHIAEYTASLVFLSLLIAAIGAFTGIRLAIIMSRCANPRHRRWLHGAGALAFGAGIWSMHFIGMLSYEMDMKVEYIPSLTFLSFVIAALAAWVVLYISQQKRYGGLRLFSASLLLGIAICGMHYTGMAAMKMDADTYYIPSLFFASIVIAISAGAAAIVIINHLQNYTG
;
A
#
# COMPACT_ATOMS: atom_id res chain seq x y z
N MET A 1 20.43 6.11 27.26
CA MET A 1 19.08 5.50 27.34
C MET A 1 18.27 5.64 26.06
N TYR A 2 17.94 6.88 25.54
CA TYR A 2 17.17 7.02 24.27
C TYR A 2 17.95 6.55 23.03
N ILE A 3 19.22 6.90 22.91
CA ILE A 3 20.10 6.50 21.79
C ILE A 3 20.34 4.99 21.78
N GLU A 4 20.49 4.36 22.92
CA GLU A 4 20.61 2.91 23.02
C GLU A 4 19.33 2.19 22.60
N LYS A 5 18.16 2.68 23.04
CA LYS A 5 16.87 2.12 22.61
C LYS A 5 16.66 2.24 21.10
N LEU A 6 17.05 3.38 20.53
CA LEU A 6 16.97 3.61 19.09
C LEU A 6 17.96 2.70 18.32
N ARG A 7 19.19 2.56 18.84
CA ARG A 7 20.18 1.65 18.23
C ARG A 7 19.70 0.20 18.26
N ASN A 8 19.23 -0.28 19.42
CA ASN A 8 18.72 -1.64 19.55
C ASN A 8 17.50 -1.87 18.62
N PHE A 9 16.58 -0.90 18.53
CA PHE A 9 15.47 -0.98 17.58
C PHE A 9 15.93 -1.08 16.12
N ILE A 10 16.96 -0.32 15.74
CA ILE A 10 17.53 -0.37 14.37
C ILE A 10 18.22 -1.71 14.12
N GLU A 11 18.98 -2.23 15.08
CA GLU A 11 19.67 -3.53 15.00
C GLU A 11 18.67 -4.70 14.96
N ASP A 12 17.55 -4.60 15.68
CA ASP A 12 16.48 -5.60 15.68
C ASP A 12 15.61 -5.53 14.42
N PHE A 13 15.51 -4.37 13.78
CA PHE A 13 14.69 -4.16 12.60
C PHE A 13 15.44 -4.44 11.30
N PHE A 14 16.70 -4.05 11.22
CA PHE A 14 17.51 -4.20 10.03
C PHE A 14 18.55 -5.31 10.18
N LEU A 15 18.73 -6.09 9.12
CA LEU A 15 19.80 -7.06 9.05
C LEU A 15 21.16 -6.36 9.07
N SER A 16 21.87 -6.47 10.20
CA SER A 16 23.20 -5.93 10.40
C SER A 16 24.24 -7.03 10.21
N GLY A 17 24.59 -7.37 8.97
CA GLY A 17 25.61 -8.39 8.68
C GLY A 17 25.24 -9.34 7.53
N PRO A 18 26.01 -10.43 7.33
CA PRO A 18 25.70 -11.43 6.33
C PRO A 18 24.41 -12.19 6.69
N VAL A 19 23.66 -12.59 5.66
CA VAL A 19 22.44 -13.40 5.82
C VAL A 19 22.78 -14.68 6.62
N PRO A 20 22.08 -14.97 7.72
CA PRO A 20 22.32 -16.18 8.51
C PRO A 20 22.12 -17.45 7.67
N ALA A 21 22.97 -18.46 7.93
CA ALA A 21 22.92 -19.73 7.21
C ALA A 21 21.61 -20.53 7.42
N ASN A 22 20.87 -20.22 8.49
CA ASN A 22 19.58 -20.81 8.83
C ASN A 22 18.39 -19.97 8.37
N THR A 23 18.58 -19.09 7.37
CA THR A 23 17.50 -18.30 6.82
C THR A 23 16.51 -19.21 6.06
N HIS A 24 15.22 -19.10 6.37
CA HIS A 24 14.17 -19.78 5.63
C HIS A 24 14.01 -19.12 4.27
N ILE A 25 14.20 -19.91 3.22
CA ILE A 25 13.93 -19.48 1.84
C ILE A 25 12.47 -19.82 1.58
N ALA A 26 11.66 -18.80 1.33
CA ALA A 26 10.27 -19.02 1.00
C ALA A 26 10.09 -19.24 -0.50
N GLU A 27 9.17 -20.13 -0.82
CA GLU A 27 8.66 -20.31 -2.18
C GLU A 27 7.36 -19.54 -2.36
N TYR A 28 7.06 -19.14 -3.59
CA TYR A 28 5.83 -18.41 -3.88
C TYR A 28 4.86 -19.30 -4.65
N THR A 29 3.64 -19.44 -4.14
CA THR A 29 2.55 -20.10 -4.87
C THR A 29 2.13 -19.24 -6.06
N ALA A 30 2.50 -19.63 -7.27
CA ALA A 30 2.27 -18.86 -8.50
C ALA A 30 0.80 -18.50 -8.73
N SER A 31 -0.14 -19.37 -8.36
CA SER A 31 -1.58 -19.11 -8.49
C SER A 31 -2.07 -17.96 -7.57
N LEU A 32 -1.55 -17.87 -6.34
CA LEU A 32 -1.88 -16.78 -5.42
C LEU A 32 -1.20 -15.47 -5.84
N VAL A 33 0.03 -15.52 -6.37
CA VAL A 33 0.67 -14.35 -6.97
C VAL A 33 -0.17 -13.82 -8.13
N PHE A 34 -0.60 -14.70 -9.05
CA PHE A 34 -1.48 -14.31 -10.16
C PHE A 34 -2.81 -13.71 -9.66
N LEU A 35 -3.43 -14.33 -8.66
CA LEU A 35 -4.67 -13.82 -8.04
C LEU A 35 -4.45 -12.43 -7.42
N SER A 36 -3.33 -12.19 -6.73
CA SER A 36 -3.01 -10.87 -6.16
C SER A 36 -2.89 -9.80 -7.25
N LEU A 37 -2.24 -10.11 -8.37
CA LEU A 37 -2.13 -9.21 -9.53
C LEU A 37 -3.49 -8.93 -10.17
N LEU A 38 -4.36 -9.93 -10.29
CA LEU A 38 -5.72 -9.76 -10.81
C LEU A 38 -6.54 -8.83 -9.91
N ILE A 39 -6.46 -9.01 -8.60
CA ILE A 39 -7.15 -8.14 -7.62
C ILE A 39 -6.58 -6.71 -7.68
N ALA A 40 -5.26 -6.55 -7.83
CA ALA A 40 -4.65 -5.24 -8.03
C ALA A 40 -5.20 -4.55 -9.29
N ALA A 41 -5.34 -5.27 -10.39
CA ALA A 41 -5.90 -4.73 -11.64
C ALA A 41 -7.38 -4.32 -11.48
N ILE A 42 -8.20 -5.14 -10.81
CA ILE A 42 -9.60 -4.83 -10.50
C ILE A 42 -9.68 -3.60 -9.59
N GLY A 43 -8.85 -3.52 -8.55
CA GLY A 43 -8.77 -2.38 -7.65
C GLY A 43 -8.38 -1.09 -8.39
N ALA A 44 -7.36 -1.14 -9.23
CA ALA A 44 -6.92 0.00 -10.03
C ALA A 44 -8.02 0.47 -11.02
N PHE A 45 -8.65 -0.47 -11.73
CA PHE A 45 -9.78 -0.17 -12.61
C PHE A 45 -10.94 0.49 -11.85
N THR A 46 -11.31 -0.05 -10.69
CA THR A 46 -12.36 0.49 -9.83
C THR A 46 -12.02 1.92 -9.37
N GLY A 47 -10.79 2.15 -8.90
CA GLY A 47 -10.32 3.47 -8.49
C GLY A 47 -10.40 4.51 -9.61
N ILE A 48 -9.91 4.17 -10.81
CA ILE A 48 -9.96 5.04 -11.99
C ILE A 48 -11.42 5.35 -12.38
N ARG A 49 -12.27 4.33 -12.45
CA ARG A 49 -13.70 4.51 -12.82
C ARG A 49 -14.44 5.41 -11.83
N LEU A 50 -14.21 5.19 -10.53
CA LEU A 50 -14.82 6.01 -9.48
C LEU A 50 -14.31 7.45 -9.53
N ALA A 51 -13.03 7.68 -9.76
CA ALA A 51 -12.47 9.02 -9.93
C ALA A 51 -13.12 9.76 -11.13
N ILE A 52 -13.34 9.08 -12.25
CA ILE A 52 -14.03 9.63 -13.43
C ILE A 52 -15.52 9.94 -13.13
N ILE A 53 -16.24 9.02 -12.48
CA ILE A 53 -17.66 9.22 -12.12
C ILE A 53 -17.80 10.42 -11.18
N MET A 54 -16.92 10.51 -10.19
CA MET A 54 -16.92 11.61 -9.23
C MET A 54 -16.64 12.96 -9.87
N SER A 55 -15.74 13.04 -10.86
CA SER A 55 -15.40 14.28 -11.55
C SER A 55 -16.60 14.87 -12.33
N ARG A 56 -17.55 14.02 -12.75
CA ARG A 56 -18.77 14.37 -13.49
C ARG A 56 -20.00 14.54 -12.59
N CYS A 57 -19.90 14.19 -11.30
CA CYS A 57 -21.03 14.22 -10.38
C CYS A 57 -21.31 15.64 -9.88
N ALA A 58 -22.40 16.26 -10.34
CA ALA A 58 -22.82 17.60 -9.94
C ALA A 58 -23.39 17.66 -8.51
N ASN A 59 -24.02 16.56 -8.04
CA ASN A 59 -24.64 16.52 -6.72
C ASN A 59 -23.57 16.31 -5.61
N PRO A 60 -23.38 17.29 -4.69
CA PRO A 60 -22.31 17.21 -3.68
C PRO A 60 -22.54 16.11 -2.62
N ARG A 61 -23.81 15.74 -2.35
CA ARG A 61 -24.13 14.65 -1.42
C ARG A 61 -23.78 13.31 -2.05
N HIS A 62 -24.18 13.11 -3.30
CA HIS A 62 -23.87 11.88 -4.03
C HIS A 62 -22.36 11.72 -4.25
N ARG A 63 -21.65 12.80 -4.57
CA ARG A 63 -20.19 12.80 -4.71
C ARG A 63 -19.48 12.41 -3.41
N ARG A 64 -19.96 12.83 -2.23
CA ARG A 64 -19.39 12.40 -0.94
C ARG A 64 -19.59 10.91 -0.67
N TRP A 65 -20.77 10.37 -1.00
CA TRP A 65 -21.02 8.94 -0.90
C TRP A 65 -20.13 8.12 -1.84
N LEU A 66 -20.00 8.55 -3.10
CA LEU A 66 -19.10 7.93 -4.07
C LEU A 66 -17.64 7.97 -3.58
N HIS A 67 -17.24 9.08 -2.95
CA HIS A 67 -15.89 9.19 -2.39
C HIS A 67 -15.66 8.17 -1.27
N GLY A 68 -16.56 8.08 -0.31
CA GLY A 68 -16.45 7.12 0.80
C GLY A 68 -16.46 5.66 0.33
N ALA A 69 -17.45 5.29 -0.48
CA ALA A 69 -17.56 3.95 -1.05
C ALA A 69 -16.36 3.62 -1.95
N GLY A 70 -15.91 4.61 -2.74
CA GLY A 70 -14.73 4.47 -3.60
C GLY A 70 -13.45 4.26 -2.82
N ALA A 71 -13.24 5.03 -1.75
CA ALA A 71 -12.08 4.87 -0.88
C ALA A 71 -12.05 3.49 -0.21
N LEU A 72 -13.20 3.00 0.26
CA LEU A 72 -13.29 1.66 0.83
C LEU A 72 -13.05 0.58 -0.23
N ALA A 73 -13.67 0.65 -1.39
CA ALA A 73 -13.52 -0.35 -2.46
C ALA A 73 -12.09 -0.39 -3.02
N PHE A 74 -11.51 0.79 -3.29
CA PHE A 74 -10.15 0.88 -3.81
C PHE A 74 -9.12 0.49 -2.75
N GLY A 75 -9.29 0.95 -1.51
CA GLY A 75 -8.43 0.56 -0.38
C GLY A 75 -8.51 -0.94 -0.07
N ALA A 76 -9.71 -1.53 -0.15
CA ALA A 76 -9.90 -2.98 -0.02
C ALA A 76 -9.14 -3.74 -1.13
N GLY A 77 -9.17 -3.25 -2.37
CA GLY A 77 -8.41 -3.83 -3.47
C GLY A 77 -6.90 -3.83 -3.21
N ILE A 78 -6.34 -2.70 -2.78
CA ILE A 78 -4.91 -2.56 -2.44
C ILE A 78 -4.55 -3.49 -1.28
N TRP A 79 -5.33 -3.49 -0.21
CA TRP A 79 -5.12 -4.31 0.96
C TRP A 79 -5.23 -5.81 0.64
N SER A 80 -6.26 -6.23 -0.09
CA SER A 80 -6.45 -7.63 -0.48
C SER A 80 -5.32 -8.14 -1.37
N MET A 81 -4.86 -7.32 -2.33
CA MET A 81 -3.70 -7.65 -3.16
C MET A 81 -2.46 -7.91 -2.30
N HIS A 82 -2.19 -7.05 -1.32
CA HIS A 82 -1.06 -7.19 -0.42
C HIS A 82 -1.17 -8.48 0.42
N PHE A 83 -2.31 -8.72 1.08
CA PHE A 83 -2.49 -9.91 1.92
C PHE A 83 -2.52 -11.21 1.13
N ILE A 84 -3.10 -11.25 -0.07
CA ILE A 84 -3.04 -12.42 -0.94
C ILE A 84 -1.60 -12.65 -1.42
N GLY A 85 -0.84 -11.57 -1.70
CA GLY A 85 0.58 -11.66 -1.97
C GLY A 85 1.36 -12.25 -0.78
N MET A 86 1.04 -11.87 0.45
CA MET A 86 1.63 -12.47 1.64
C MET A 86 1.24 -13.94 1.82
N LEU A 87 -0.01 -14.31 1.54
CA LEU A 87 -0.46 -15.70 1.59
C LEU A 87 0.18 -16.58 0.51
N SER A 88 0.73 -16.00 -0.55
CA SER A 88 1.48 -16.76 -1.56
C SER A 88 2.87 -17.21 -1.10
N TYR A 89 3.32 -16.69 0.04
CA TYR A 89 4.62 -16.96 0.63
C TYR A 89 4.54 -18.23 1.48
N GLU A 90 5.02 -19.34 0.93
CA GLU A 90 5.04 -20.63 1.61
C GLU A 90 6.33 -20.76 2.44
N MET A 91 6.16 -20.96 3.73
CA MET A 91 7.24 -21.27 4.67
C MET A 91 6.88 -22.56 5.41
N ASP A 92 7.89 -23.36 5.74
CA ASP A 92 7.73 -24.60 6.53
C ASP A 92 7.35 -24.34 8.01
N MET A 93 6.57 -23.26 8.25
CA MET A 93 6.13 -22.86 9.57
C MET A 93 4.71 -22.29 9.55
N LYS A 94 4.03 -22.37 10.69
CA LYS A 94 2.69 -21.82 10.84
C LYS A 94 2.76 -20.30 10.97
N VAL A 95 2.05 -19.61 10.08
CA VAL A 95 1.88 -18.16 10.12
C VAL A 95 0.47 -17.82 10.58
N GLU A 96 0.35 -17.05 11.63
CA GLU A 96 -0.90 -16.49 12.13
C GLU A 96 -0.90 -14.96 11.92
N TYR A 97 -2.08 -14.34 11.86
CA TYR A 97 -2.21 -12.89 11.71
C TYR A 97 -2.88 -12.29 12.94
N ILE A 98 -2.33 -11.21 13.48
CA ILE A 98 -2.91 -10.44 14.58
C ILE A 98 -4.06 -9.60 14.02
N PRO A 99 -5.35 -9.87 14.39
CA PRO A 99 -6.51 -9.24 13.77
C PRO A 99 -6.53 -7.71 13.88
N SER A 100 -6.05 -7.16 15.00
CA SER A 100 -6.01 -5.70 15.23
C SER A 100 -5.05 -4.99 14.27
N LEU A 101 -3.86 -5.54 14.04
CA LEU A 101 -2.88 -4.97 13.10
C LEU A 101 -3.32 -5.18 11.64
N THR A 102 -3.90 -6.33 11.34
CA THR A 102 -4.50 -6.63 10.03
C THR A 102 -5.61 -5.62 9.70
N PHE A 103 -6.50 -5.33 10.65
CA PHE A 103 -7.53 -4.32 10.47
C PHE A 103 -6.95 -2.89 10.37
N LEU A 104 -5.92 -2.57 11.18
CA LEU A 104 -5.24 -1.28 11.11
C LEU A 104 -4.61 -1.05 9.73
N SER A 105 -3.97 -2.07 9.15
CA SER A 105 -3.41 -1.97 7.79
C SER A 105 -4.49 -1.71 6.74
N PHE A 106 -5.68 -2.31 6.86
CA PHE A 106 -6.83 -2.00 6.02
C PHE A 106 -7.29 -0.54 6.14
N VAL A 107 -7.38 -0.02 7.36
CA VAL A 107 -7.74 1.39 7.60
C VAL A 107 -6.75 2.33 6.93
N ILE A 108 -5.45 2.04 7.03
CA ILE A 108 -4.39 2.82 6.37
C ILE A 108 -4.58 2.79 4.84
N ALA A 109 -4.85 1.61 4.25
CA ALA A 109 -5.12 1.49 2.82
C ALA A 109 -6.36 2.29 2.37
N ALA A 110 -7.44 2.24 3.14
CA ALA A 110 -8.66 3.01 2.87
C ALA A 110 -8.43 4.52 2.96
N LEU A 111 -7.65 4.98 3.94
CA LEU A 111 -7.26 6.39 4.05
C LEU A 111 -6.34 6.83 2.91
N ALA A 112 -5.39 5.99 2.48
CA ALA A 112 -4.56 6.26 1.31
C ALA A 112 -5.43 6.41 0.05
N ALA A 113 -6.37 5.49 -0.17
CA ALA A 113 -7.31 5.54 -1.28
C ALA A 113 -8.21 6.80 -1.22
N TRP A 114 -8.66 7.19 -0.02
CA TRP A 114 -9.40 8.43 0.20
C TRP A 114 -8.61 9.65 -0.27
N VAL A 115 -7.34 9.75 0.13
CA VAL A 115 -6.45 10.86 -0.26
C VAL A 115 -6.24 10.90 -1.77
N VAL A 116 -5.98 9.75 -2.43
CA VAL A 116 -5.83 9.67 -3.88
C VAL A 116 -7.08 10.17 -4.60
N LEU A 117 -8.26 9.66 -4.21
CA LEU A 117 -9.51 10.08 -4.81
C LEU A 117 -9.81 11.57 -4.55
N TYR A 118 -9.47 12.09 -3.38
CA TYR A 118 -9.62 13.51 -3.06
C TYR A 118 -8.72 14.38 -3.94
N ILE A 119 -7.44 14.00 -4.07
CA ILE A 119 -6.48 14.75 -4.88
C ILE A 119 -6.86 14.68 -6.36
N SER A 120 -7.30 13.53 -6.86
CA SER A 120 -7.69 13.34 -8.24
C SER A 120 -8.87 14.23 -8.69
N GLN A 121 -9.67 14.76 -7.75
CA GLN A 121 -10.75 15.71 -8.04
C GLN A 121 -10.27 17.15 -8.24
N GLN A 122 -9.00 17.44 -8.03
CA GLN A 122 -8.45 18.79 -8.17
C GLN A 122 -8.09 19.07 -9.64
N LYS A 123 -8.63 20.14 -10.21
CA LYS A 123 -8.48 20.47 -11.65
C LYS A 123 -7.08 20.90 -12.09
N ARG A 124 -6.20 21.31 -11.17
CA ARG A 124 -4.82 21.71 -11.48
C ARG A 124 -3.88 21.36 -10.31
N TYR A 125 -2.76 20.74 -10.63
CA TYR A 125 -1.68 20.49 -9.67
C TYR A 125 -0.47 21.36 -10.01
N GLY A 126 0.02 22.14 -9.02
CA GLY A 126 1.40 22.62 -9.07
C GLY A 126 2.37 21.47 -8.76
N GLY A 127 3.59 21.54 -9.25
CA GLY A 127 4.59 20.48 -9.02
C GLY A 127 4.82 20.15 -7.54
N LEU A 128 4.82 21.16 -6.66
CA LEU A 128 4.95 20.96 -5.22
C LEU A 128 3.78 20.17 -4.62
N ARG A 129 2.55 20.41 -5.08
CA ARG A 129 1.35 19.69 -4.61
C ARG A 129 1.37 18.24 -5.09
N LEU A 130 1.80 17.98 -6.32
CA LEU A 130 1.98 16.62 -6.82
C LEU A 130 3.03 15.88 -5.99
N PHE A 131 4.16 16.51 -5.74
CA PHE A 131 5.24 15.94 -4.93
C PHE A 131 4.78 15.59 -3.51
N SER A 132 4.15 16.53 -2.80
CA SER A 132 3.67 16.29 -1.43
C SER A 132 2.57 15.21 -1.37
N ALA A 133 1.68 15.17 -2.37
CA ALA A 133 0.67 14.13 -2.48
C ALA A 133 1.27 12.74 -2.73
N SER A 134 2.26 12.66 -3.62
CA SER A 134 2.97 11.41 -3.91
C SER A 134 3.76 10.91 -2.71
N LEU A 135 4.41 11.81 -1.98
CA LEU A 135 5.13 11.50 -0.75
C LEU A 135 4.19 10.96 0.33
N LEU A 136 3.06 11.65 0.56
CA LEU A 136 2.04 11.21 1.52
C LEU A 136 1.47 9.85 1.16
N LEU A 137 1.18 9.63 -0.14
CA LEU A 137 0.66 8.36 -0.63
C LEU A 137 1.71 7.24 -0.50
N GLY A 138 2.97 7.51 -0.84
CA GLY A 138 4.06 6.55 -0.66
C GLY A 138 4.24 6.14 0.81
N ILE A 139 4.21 7.11 1.73
CA ILE A 139 4.26 6.85 3.18
C ILE A 139 3.06 6.00 3.62
N ALA A 140 1.85 6.29 3.12
CA ALA A 140 0.67 5.53 3.48
C ALA A 140 0.71 4.09 2.94
N ILE A 141 1.21 3.88 1.71
CA ILE A 141 1.41 2.54 1.12
C ILE A 141 2.44 1.75 1.95
N CYS A 142 3.58 2.36 2.27
CA CYS A 142 4.59 1.74 3.14
C CYS A 142 4.02 1.46 4.54
N GLY A 143 3.28 2.39 5.11
CA GLY A 143 2.62 2.22 6.40
C GLY A 143 1.66 1.02 6.41
N MET A 144 0.83 0.87 5.38
CA MET A 144 -0.04 -0.29 5.21
C MET A 144 0.77 -1.59 5.07
N HIS A 145 1.80 -1.59 4.23
CA HIS A 145 2.65 -2.75 3.98
C HIS A 145 3.35 -3.22 5.26
N TYR A 146 4.09 -2.34 5.93
CA TYR A 146 4.84 -2.72 7.13
C TYR A 146 3.94 -3.01 8.34
N THR A 147 2.77 -2.38 8.44
CA THR A 147 1.75 -2.76 9.45
C THR A 147 1.19 -4.16 9.14
N GLY A 148 0.97 -4.48 7.87
CA GLY A 148 0.56 -5.81 7.42
C GLY A 148 1.62 -6.87 7.72
N MET A 149 2.89 -6.57 7.45
CA MET A 149 4.02 -7.45 7.81
C MET A 149 4.13 -7.65 9.33
N ALA A 150 3.97 -6.58 10.12
CA ALA A 150 3.99 -6.66 11.59
C ALA A 150 2.76 -7.42 12.16
N ALA A 151 1.72 -7.62 11.37
CA ALA A 151 0.58 -8.46 11.77
C ALA A 151 0.89 -9.95 11.71
N MET A 152 1.92 -10.38 10.97
CA MET A 152 2.35 -11.78 10.93
C MET A 152 2.96 -12.19 12.28
N LYS A 153 2.46 -13.30 12.81
CA LYS A 153 3.00 -13.96 14.00
C LYS A 153 3.54 -15.33 13.57
N MET A 154 4.82 -15.54 13.72
CA MET A 154 5.52 -16.76 13.38
C MET A 154 6.67 -17.01 14.36
N ASP A 155 7.15 -18.24 14.44
CA ASP A 155 8.27 -18.64 15.30
C ASP A 155 9.63 -18.33 14.64
N ALA A 156 9.75 -17.15 14.00
CA ALA A 156 10.97 -16.66 13.38
C ALA A 156 11.05 -15.14 13.45
N ASP A 157 12.25 -14.61 13.63
CA ASP A 157 12.51 -13.18 13.58
C ASP A 157 12.53 -12.69 12.14
N THR A 158 11.96 -11.51 11.92
CA THR A 158 11.91 -10.87 10.60
C THR A 158 12.87 -9.68 10.56
N TYR A 159 13.87 -9.75 9.69
CA TYR A 159 14.82 -8.66 9.47
C TYR A 159 14.63 -8.06 8.07
N TYR A 160 14.76 -6.76 7.97
CA TYR A 160 14.67 -6.05 6.69
C TYR A 160 16.07 -5.71 6.17
N ILE A 161 16.32 -5.97 4.90
CA ILE A 161 17.55 -5.54 4.22
C ILE A 161 17.44 -4.04 3.96
N PRO A 162 18.33 -3.18 4.52
CA PRO A 162 18.19 -1.72 4.44
C PRO A 162 18.05 -1.19 3.02
N SER A 163 18.83 -1.68 2.06
CA SER A 163 18.79 -1.24 0.67
C SER A 163 17.42 -1.52 0.02
N LEU A 164 16.83 -2.70 0.28
CA LEU A 164 15.51 -3.08 -0.23
C LEU A 164 14.40 -2.29 0.46
N PHE A 165 14.54 -2.04 1.77
CA PHE A 165 13.62 -1.21 2.53
C PHE A 165 13.52 0.21 1.94
N PHE A 166 14.64 0.89 1.75
CA PHE A 166 14.65 2.23 1.16
C PHE A 166 14.21 2.23 -0.31
N ALA A 167 14.58 1.22 -1.09
CA ALA A 167 14.12 1.06 -2.46
C ALA A 167 12.59 0.91 -2.53
N SER A 168 11.97 0.16 -1.60
CA SER A 168 10.51 -0.01 -1.55
C SER A 168 9.78 1.32 -1.31
N ILE A 169 10.34 2.20 -0.46
CA ILE A 169 9.79 3.55 -0.21
C ILE A 169 9.84 4.40 -1.49
N VAL A 170 10.98 4.40 -2.20
CA VAL A 170 11.12 5.15 -3.45
C VAL A 170 10.16 4.64 -4.52
N ILE A 171 10.02 3.32 -4.64
CA ILE A 171 9.06 2.68 -5.57
C ILE A 171 7.63 3.07 -5.21
N ALA A 172 7.25 3.02 -3.92
CA ALA A 172 5.90 3.39 -3.47
C ALA A 172 5.56 4.85 -3.77
N ILE A 173 6.50 5.78 -3.54
CA ILE A 173 6.33 7.21 -3.87
C ILE A 173 6.19 7.40 -5.39
N SER A 174 7.02 6.73 -6.19
CA SER A 174 7.01 6.81 -7.64
C SER A 174 5.71 6.23 -8.23
N ALA A 175 5.26 5.10 -7.71
CA ALA A 175 3.98 4.49 -8.10
C ALA A 175 2.80 5.38 -7.73
N GLY A 176 2.83 6.01 -6.54
CA GLY A 176 1.84 6.99 -6.12
C GLY A 176 1.78 8.21 -7.04
N ALA A 177 2.93 8.74 -7.45
CA ALA A 177 3.01 9.83 -8.42
C ALA A 177 2.42 9.43 -9.77
N ALA A 178 2.81 8.26 -10.29
CA ALA A 178 2.30 7.73 -11.55
C ALA A 178 0.76 7.56 -11.51
N ALA A 179 0.23 7.00 -10.41
CA ALA A 179 -1.21 6.80 -10.24
C ALA A 179 -1.98 8.14 -10.30
N ILE A 180 -1.51 9.17 -9.58
CA ILE A 180 -2.14 10.50 -9.57
C ILE A 180 -2.11 11.13 -10.97
N VAL A 181 -0.97 11.05 -11.66
CA VAL A 181 -0.80 11.60 -13.02
C VAL A 181 -1.70 10.88 -14.01
N ILE A 182 -1.75 9.54 -13.99
CA ILE A 182 -2.59 8.74 -14.88
C ILE A 182 -4.07 9.05 -14.67
N ILE A 183 -4.56 9.08 -13.44
CA ILE A 183 -5.96 9.38 -13.13
C ILE A 183 -6.32 10.78 -13.65
N ASN A 184 -5.47 11.78 -13.39
CA ASN A 184 -5.71 13.14 -13.84
C ASN A 184 -5.72 13.25 -15.38
N HIS A 185 -4.79 12.57 -16.04
CA HIS A 185 -4.73 12.53 -17.49
C HIS A 185 -5.99 11.93 -18.10
N LEU A 186 -6.42 10.77 -17.59
CA LEU A 186 -7.64 10.10 -18.06
C LEU A 186 -8.91 10.92 -17.82
N GLN A 187 -9.01 11.64 -16.70
CA GLN A 187 -10.14 12.53 -16.43
C GLN A 187 -10.22 13.69 -17.44
N ASN A 188 -9.06 14.23 -17.86
CA ASN A 188 -8.99 15.32 -18.82
C ASN A 188 -9.32 14.89 -20.26
N TYR A 189 -9.03 13.63 -20.63
CA TYR A 189 -9.36 13.09 -21.96
C TYR A 189 -10.82 12.64 -22.11
N THR A 190 -11.49 12.35 -21.03
CA THR A 190 -12.87 11.87 -21.05
C THR A 190 -13.90 12.97 -20.74
N GLY A 191 -13.48 14.20 -20.50
CA GLY A 191 -14.29 15.41 -20.31
C GLY A 191 -14.23 16.27 -21.52
#